data_a6aa7c698836c5eed1df89e16430cde2
#
_entry.id   a6aa7c698836c5eed1df89e16430cde2
#
_cell.length_a   1.000
_cell.length_b   1.000
_cell.length_c   1.000
_cell.angle_alpha   90.00
_cell.angle_beta   90.00
_cell.angle_gamma   90.00
#
_symmetry.space_group_name_H-M   'P 1'
#
loop_
_entity.id
_entity.type
_entity.pdbx_description
1 polymer ?
#
loop_
_entity_poly.entity_id
_entity_poly.type
_entity_poly.pdbx_seq_one_letter_code
_entity_poly.pdbx_strand_id
1 'polypeptide(L)'
;MQNSRFHNLTLEQVQALDKVLTEVIPIHGRGNFPTLQVRAKDIIRVVKDRLVERNIQVKDIRLNGMTASHILVKDNGLGYKDLDIIFGVELPRQEDFQVIKEVVLGSLRDLLPSGVNRRKITCLTMKEAYVQKMVKVFNEHDRWSLISLSNNRAKTVGLRFVSSLRRQFEFSVDSFQIILDPGEPTITVEAECMYGDFNQAMDHLRNRLIATHNPEEIRGGGLLKYSDLLVRNFRPASETEIKSLERYMCSRFFIDFPDVGEQQRKIEAYLQCHFIGSEETSKYDYLMTLRRVIDESTVCLMGHERRQTLNMITVLALRVLGEQNAIPNTANVTCFYQPAPYMTEPIYNSYFITQAQPPLVYHPYPLHVHMQTGLV
;
A
#
# COMPACT_ATOMS: atom_id res chain seq x y z
N MET A 1 -29.25 6.55 -21.43
CA MET A 1 -28.92 6.36 -20.00
C MET A 1 -27.61 7.05 -19.72
N GLN A 2 -27.59 7.98 -18.81
CA GLN A 2 -26.35 8.60 -18.36
C GLN A 2 -25.46 7.51 -17.80
N ASN A 3 -24.20 7.50 -18.21
CA ASN A 3 -23.24 6.51 -17.75
C ASN A 3 -22.99 6.75 -16.26
N SER A 4 -23.59 5.92 -15.38
CA SER A 4 -23.54 6.03 -13.93
C SER A 4 -22.15 5.79 -13.34
N ARG A 5 -21.16 5.48 -14.17
CA ARG A 5 -19.78 5.18 -13.79
C ARG A 5 -18.94 6.43 -13.56
N PHE A 6 -19.28 7.55 -14.18
CA PHE A 6 -18.52 8.79 -14.11
C PHE A 6 -19.23 9.85 -13.28
N HIS A 7 -18.44 10.70 -12.67
CA HIS A 7 -18.92 11.82 -11.88
C HIS A 7 -18.00 13.03 -12.03
N ASN A 8 -18.57 14.19 -12.32
CA ASN A 8 -17.84 15.44 -12.32
C ASN A 8 -17.62 15.91 -10.88
N LEU A 9 -16.39 16.24 -10.50
CA LEU A 9 -16.08 16.71 -9.17
C LEU A 9 -16.79 18.03 -8.87
N THR A 10 -17.32 18.13 -7.65
CA THR A 10 -17.84 19.38 -7.10
C THR A 10 -16.68 20.35 -6.82
N LEU A 11 -17.00 21.63 -6.59
CA LEU A 11 -15.99 22.62 -6.21
C LEU A 11 -15.24 22.21 -4.95
N GLU A 12 -15.93 21.69 -3.94
CA GLU A 12 -15.32 21.21 -2.70
C GLU A 12 -14.35 20.05 -2.96
N GLN A 13 -14.73 19.11 -3.83
CA GLN A 13 -13.89 17.98 -4.21
C GLN A 13 -12.67 18.44 -5.01
N VAL A 14 -12.82 19.43 -5.90
CA VAL A 14 -11.69 20.01 -6.64
C VAL A 14 -10.71 20.70 -5.68
N GLN A 15 -11.21 21.38 -4.67
CA GLN A 15 -10.36 22.00 -3.64
C GLN A 15 -9.61 20.94 -2.82
N ALA A 16 -10.27 19.85 -2.47
CA ALA A 16 -9.62 18.72 -1.80
C ALA A 16 -8.54 18.07 -2.68
N LEU A 17 -8.80 17.94 -3.97
CA LEU A 17 -7.83 17.47 -4.94
C LEU A 17 -6.61 18.39 -5.03
N ASP A 18 -6.83 19.69 -5.14
CA ASP A 18 -5.75 20.68 -5.20
C ASP A 18 -4.86 20.61 -3.95
N LYS A 19 -5.47 20.48 -2.78
CA LYS A 19 -4.75 20.30 -1.52
C LYS A 19 -3.87 19.05 -1.53
N VAL A 20 -4.37 17.92 -2.02
CA VAL A 20 -3.60 16.68 -2.14
C VAL A 20 -2.43 16.86 -3.10
N LEU A 21 -2.65 17.50 -4.24
CA LEU A 21 -1.62 17.69 -5.27
C LEU A 21 -0.54 18.69 -4.88
N THR A 22 -0.83 19.63 -3.99
CA THR A 22 0.09 20.69 -3.58
C THR A 22 0.73 20.46 -2.22
N GLU A 23 0.26 19.50 -1.45
CA GLU A 23 0.87 19.11 -0.18
C GLU A 23 2.30 18.62 -0.39
N VAL A 24 3.22 19.13 0.43
CA VAL A 24 4.60 18.66 0.41
C VAL A 24 4.70 17.33 1.11
N ILE A 25 5.22 16.34 0.40
CA ILE A 25 5.41 14.99 0.92
C ILE A 25 6.91 14.75 1.08
N PRO A 26 7.38 14.44 2.30
CA PRO A 26 8.76 14.07 2.51
C PRO A 26 9.01 12.65 1.99
N ILE A 27 10.06 12.48 1.21
CA ILE A 27 10.56 11.16 0.81
C ILE A 27 11.92 11.00 1.45
N HIS A 28 11.99 10.12 2.46
CA HIS A 28 13.19 9.92 3.25
C HIS A 28 14.21 9.07 2.51
N GLY A 29 15.42 9.61 2.42
CA GLY A 29 16.57 8.89 1.89
C GLY A 29 17.20 7.98 2.95
N ARG A 30 17.73 6.84 2.50
CA ARG A 30 18.51 5.95 3.35
C ARG A 30 19.94 6.43 3.43
N GLY A 31 20.62 6.06 4.53
CA GLY A 31 21.99 6.49 4.77
C GLY A 31 22.12 8.01 4.85
N ASN A 32 23.07 8.55 4.12
CA ASN A 32 23.36 9.98 4.10
C ASN A 32 22.57 10.77 3.06
N PHE A 33 21.60 10.12 2.41
CA PHE A 33 20.78 10.79 1.40
C PHE A 33 19.76 11.73 2.04
N PRO A 34 19.60 12.94 1.49
CA PRO A 34 18.68 13.93 2.04
C PRO A 34 17.23 13.51 1.86
N THR A 35 16.35 14.00 2.73
CA THR A 35 14.91 13.89 2.54
C THR A 35 14.49 14.80 1.38
N LEU A 36 13.78 14.22 0.42
CA LEU A 36 13.16 14.99 -0.66
C LEU A 36 11.85 15.61 -0.16
N GLN A 37 11.67 16.89 -0.42
CA GLN A 37 10.42 17.59 -0.14
C GLN A 37 9.71 17.84 -1.47
N VAL A 38 8.75 16.99 -1.80
CA VAL A 38 8.14 17.00 -3.12
C VAL A 38 6.62 17.13 -3.03
N ARG A 39 6.03 17.72 -4.06
CA ARG A 39 4.58 17.76 -4.24
C ARG A 39 4.18 16.77 -5.31
N ALA A 40 3.00 16.17 -5.14
CA ALA A 40 2.49 15.19 -6.11
C ALA A 40 2.47 15.76 -7.53
N LYS A 41 2.02 16.99 -7.69
CA LYS A 41 1.97 17.66 -9.01
C LYS A 41 3.34 17.77 -9.68
N ASP A 42 4.40 17.95 -8.92
CA ASP A 42 5.75 18.08 -9.46
C ASP A 42 6.30 16.72 -9.92
N ILE A 43 6.04 15.66 -9.13
CA ILE A 43 6.40 14.29 -9.53
C ILE A 43 5.67 13.91 -10.81
N ILE A 44 4.37 14.16 -10.87
CA ILE A 44 3.54 13.84 -12.04
C ILE A 44 4.07 14.52 -13.28
N ARG A 45 4.35 15.80 -13.19
CA ARG A 45 4.86 16.60 -14.31
C ARG A 45 6.21 16.10 -14.81
N VAL A 46 7.18 15.95 -13.90
CA VAL A 46 8.53 15.53 -14.28
C VAL A 46 8.55 14.12 -14.86
N VAL A 47 7.83 13.20 -14.25
CA VAL A 47 7.73 11.80 -14.74
C VAL A 47 7.05 11.76 -16.11
N LYS A 48 5.94 12.47 -16.27
CA LYS A 48 5.24 12.53 -17.57
C LYS A 48 6.17 13.08 -18.67
N ASP A 49 6.82 14.20 -18.43
CA ASP A 49 7.71 14.84 -19.42
C ASP A 49 8.84 13.90 -19.82
N ARG A 50 9.46 13.22 -18.88
CA ARG A 50 10.53 12.26 -19.15
C ARG A 50 10.05 11.01 -19.89
N LEU A 51 8.84 10.52 -19.60
CA LEU A 51 8.25 9.41 -20.35
C LEU A 51 8.08 9.78 -21.82
N VAL A 52 7.54 10.97 -22.08
CA VAL A 52 7.35 11.50 -23.44
C VAL A 52 8.70 11.64 -24.16
N GLU A 53 9.72 12.18 -23.51
CA GLU A 53 11.08 12.29 -24.04
C GLU A 53 11.70 10.93 -24.42
N ARG A 54 11.31 9.87 -23.71
CA ARG A 54 11.77 8.50 -23.95
C ARG A 54 10.83 7.72 -24.86
N ASN A 55 9.93 8.40 -25.55
CA ASN A 55 8.95 7.81 -26.49
C ASN A 55 7.99 6.80 -25.86
N ILE A 56 7.68 6.95 -24.60
CA ILE A 56 6.59 6.22 -23.95
C ILE A 56 5.36 7.10 -23.96
N GLN A 57 4.33 6.63 -24.68
CA GLN A 57 3.07 7.36 -24.76
C GLN A 57 2.31 7.27 -23.46
N VAL A 58 1.95 8.42 -22.89
CA VAL A 58 1.08 8.54 -21.72
C VAL A 58 -0.34 8.82 -22.21
N LYS A 59 -1.25 7.91 -21.91
CA LYS A 59 -2.67 8.02 -22.30
C LYS A 59 -3.46 8.86 -21.33
N ASP A 60 -3.27 8.61 -20.04
CA ASP A 60 -3.93 9.33 -18.97
C ASP A 60 -3.11 9.26 -17.68
N ILE A 61 -3.48 10.08 -16.70
CA ILE A 61 -2.90 10.05 -15.36
C ILE A 61 -4.04 10.11 -14.36
N ARG A 62 -4.04 9.23 -13.36
CA ARG A 62 -5.12 9.11 -12.40
C ARG A 62 -4.59 8.99 -10.97
N LEU A 63 -5.36 9.50 -10.02
CA LEU A 63 -5.24 9.12 -8.61
C LEU A 63 -6.15 7.93 -8.34
N ASN A 64 -5.64 6.95 -7.62
CA ASN A 64 -6.32 5.68 -7.39
C ASN A 64 -6.65 5.46 -5.92
N GLY A 65 -7.62 4.59 -5.67
CA GLY A 65 -7.88 3.96 -4.39
C GLY A 65 -8.22 4.92 -3.26
N MET A 66 -7.55 4.80 -2.14
CA MET A 66 -7.87 5.55 -0.91
C MET A 66 -7.67 7.05 -1.05
N THR A 67 -6.72 7.49 -1.83
CA THR A 67 -6.54 8.92 -2.14
C THR A 67 -7.75 9.48 -2.87
N ALA A 68 -8.25 8.77 -3.87
CA ALA A 68 -9.45 9.16 -4.58
C ALA A 68 -10.67 9.18 -3.64
N SER A 69 -10.83 8.15 -2.83
CA SER A 69 -11.92 8.08 -1.83
C SER A 69 -11.88 9.25 -0.85
N HIS A 70 -10.71 9.64 -0.39
CA HIS A 70 -10.52 10.77 0.51
C HIS A 70 -10.93 12.10 -0.12
N ILE A 71 -10.65 12.28 -1.40
CA ILE A 71 -11.04 13.47 -2.13
C ILE A 71 -12.56 13.53 -2.33
N LEU A 72 -13.17 12.40 -2.63
CA LEU A 72 -14.61 12.30 -2.87
C LEU A 72 -15.42 12.40 -1.60
N VAL A 73 -14.95 11.85 -0.49
CA VAL A 73 -15.60 11.87 0.81
C VAL A 73 -14.60 12.26 1.88
N LYS A 74 -14.74 13.45 2.43
CA LYS A 74 -13.79 14.03 3.40
C LYS A 74 -13.61 13.16 4.65
N ASP A 75 -14.69 12.60 5.17
CA ASP A 75 -14.66 11.67 6.31
C ASP A 75 -15.06 10.27 5.84
N ASN A 76 -14.12 9.62 5.15
CA ASN A 76 -14.34 8.28 4.62
C ASN A 76 -14.05 7.17 5.64
N GLY A 77 -13.59 7.50 6.85
CA GLY A 77 -13.23 6.52 7.87
C GLY A 77 -11.89 5.81 7.63
N LEU A 78 -11.25 6.05 6.49
CA LEU A 78 -10.01 5.36 6.08
C LEU A 78 -8.78 6.27 6.16
N GLY A 79 -9.01 7.58 6.13
CA GLY A 79 -7.92 8.55 5.96
C GLY A 79 -7.29 8.44 4.57
N TYR A 80 -6.11 9.00 4.45
CA TYR A 80 -5.32 8.83 3.23
C TYR A 80 -3.84 8.74 3.63
N LYS A 81 -3.28 7.55 3.48
CA LYS A 81 -1.90 7.23 3.88
C LYS A 81 -0.99 7.02 2.69
N ASP A 82 -1.59 6.62 1.58
CA ASP A 82 -0.88 6.31 0.36
C ASP A 82 -1.34 7.25 -0.73
N LEU A 83 -0.37 7.84 -1.41
CA LEU A 83 -0.62 8.54 -2.65
C LEU A 83 -0.33 7.56 -3.78
N ASP A 84 -1.37 7.04 -4.41
CA ASP A 84 -1.27 6.08 -5.51
C ASP A 84 -1.60 6.77 -6.83
N ILE A 85 -0.57 6.97 -7.65
CA ILE A 85 -0.66 7.64 -8.95
C ILE A 85 -0.52 6.60 -10.05
N ILE A 86 -1.47 6.57 -10.97
CA ILE A 86 -1.46 5.69 -12.12
C ILE A 86 -1.17 6.49 -13.39
N PHE A 87 -0.11 6.07 -14.09
CA PHE A 87 0.19 6.51 -15.44
C PHE A 87 -0.31 5.45 -16.42
N GLY A 88 -1.33 5.76 -17.20
CA GLY A 88 -1.76 4.92 -18.31
C GLY A 88 -0.76 5.07 -19.44
N VAL A 89 -0.05 4.00 -19.78
CA VAL A 89 1.05 4.01 -20.75
C VAL A 89 0.92 2.84 -21.72
N GLU A 90 1.58 2.94 -22.86
CA GLU A 90 1.74 1.81 -23.76
C GLU A 90 3.04 1.08 -23.46
N LEU A 91 2.93 -0.21 -23.18
CA LEU A 91 4.08 -1.08 -22.86
C LEU A 91 4.09 -2.28 -23.83
N PRO A 92 4.51 -2.09 -25.08
CA PRO A 92 4.51 -3.18 -26.05
C PRO A 92 5.59 -4.22 -25.79
N ARG A 93 6.66 -3.86 -25.05
CA ARG A 93 7.81 -4.72 -24.79
C ARG A 93 8.15 -4.77 -23.30
N GLN A 94 8.71 -5.89 -22.87
CA GLN A 94 9.17 -6.03 -21.50
C GLN A 94 10.34 -5.09 -21.17
N GLU A 95 11.16 -4.72 -22.16
CA GLU A 95 12.27 -3.78 -22.01
C GLU A 95 11.81 -2.36 -21.63
N ASP A 96 10.55 -2.02 -21.90
CA ASP A 96 10.00 -0.71 -21.55
C ASP A 96 9.95 -0.48 -20.03
N PHE A 97 9.92 -1.54 -19.23
CA PHE A 97 10.03 -1.42 -17.77
C PHE A 97 11.37 -0.87 -17.32
N GLN A 98 12.44 -1.19 -18.02
CA GLN A 98 13.76 -0.62 -17.72
C GLN A 98 13.77 0.88 -17.99
N VAL A 99 13.15 1.32 -19.06
CA VAL A 99 13.00 2.73 -19.39
C VAL A 99 12.19 3.47 -18.32
N ILE A 100 11.07 2.89 -17.88
CA ILE A 100 10.25 3.45 -16.80
C ILE A 100 11.07 3.60 -15.51
N LYS A 101 11.81 2.58 -15.13
CA LYS A 101 12.69 2.62 -13.97
C LYS A 101 13.70 3.78 -14.06
N GLU A 102 14.38 3.91 -15.19
CA GLU A 102 15.34 4.98 -15.44
C GLU A 102 14.67 6.37 -15.38
N VAL A 103 13.47 6.50 -15.95
CA VAL A 103 12.69 7.73 -15.92
C VAL A 103 12.36 8.13 -14.48
N VAL A 104 11.85 7.21 -13.69
CA VAL A 104 11.49 7.51 -12.29
C VAL A 104 12.71 7.88 -11.47
N LEU A 105 13.78 7.11 -11.55
CA LEU A 105 15.00 7.38 -10.80
C LEU A 105 15.68 8.67 -11.25
N GLY A 106 15.67 8.97 -12.55
CA GLY A 106 16.14 10.23 -13.09
C GLY A 106 15.31 11.42 -12.64
N SER A 107 13.99 11.25 -12.55
CA SER A 107 13.08 12.28 -12.03
C SER A 107 13.38 12.60 -10.56
N LEU A 108 13.58 11.58 -9.74
CA LEU A 108 13.96 11.78 -8.34
C LEU A 108 15.31 12.47 -8.19
N ARG A 109 16.26 12.14 -9.05
CA ARG A 109 17.57 12.80 -9.07
C ARG A 109 17.44 14.29 -9.35
N ASP A 110 16.56 14.69 -10.25
CA ASP A 110 16.30 16.09 -10.56
C ASP A 110 15.65 16.83 -9.39
N LEU A 111 14.94 16.12 -8.53
CA LEU A 111 14.28 16.67 -7.34
C LEU A 111 15.22 16.74 -6.12
N LEU A 112 16.46 16.31 -6.23
CA LEU A 112 17.45 16.46 -5.16
C LEU A 112 17.67 17.92 -4.81
N PRO A 113 17.92 18.26 -3.52
CA PRO A 113 18.19 19.62 -3.11
C PRO A 113 19.41 20.23 -3.82
N SER A 114 19.44 21.53 -3.92
CA SER A 114 20.61 22.26 -4.39
C SER A 114 21.81 21.97 -3.48
N GLY A 115 22.99 21.83 -4.06
CA GLY A 115 24.22 21.47 -3.33
C GLY A 115 24.60 20.01 -3.36
N VAL A 116 23.71 19.13 -3.80
CA VAL A 116 24.03 17.73 -4.03
C VAL A 116 24.73 17.56 -5.38
N ASN A 117 25.85 16.86 -5.40
CA ASN A 117 26.57 16.59 -6.65
C ASN A 117 25.88 15.47 -7.45
N ARG A 118 24.92 15.85 -8.29
CA ARG A 118 24.13 14.91 -9.09
C ARG A 118 24.96 14.07 -10.07
N ARG A 119 26.13 14.54 -10.47
CA ARG A 119 26.99 13.85 -11.44
C ARG A 119 27.55 12.54 -10.89
N LYS A 120 27.69 12.44 -9.56
CA LYS A 120 28.21 11.24 -8.88
C LYS A 120 27.11 10.26 -8.50
N ILE A 121 25.86 10.60 -8.74
CA ILE A 121 24.71 9.78 -8.32
C ILE A 121 24.18 9.01 -9.52
N THR A 122 24.21 7.69 -9.40
CA THR A 122 23.69 6.75 -10.41
C THR A 122 22.23 6.39 -10.14
N CYS A 123 21.58 5.79 -11.14
CA CYS A 123 20.24 5.21 -10.96
C CYS A 123 20.21 4.15 -9.86
N LEU A 124 21.24 3.32 -9.76
CA LEU A 124 21.34 2.31 -8.70
C LEU A 124 21.37 2.96 -7.32
N THR A 125 22.15 4.01 -7.16
CA THR A 125 22.22 4.77 -5.91
C THR A 125 20.87 5.38 -5.54
N MET A 126 20.18 5.96 -6.50
CA MET A 126 18.84 6.52 -6.29
C MET A 126 17.83 5.44 -5.89
N LYS A 127 17.90 4.28 -6.52
CA LYS A 127 17.06 3.14 -6.17
C LYS A 127 17.28 2.71 -4.71
N GLU A 128 18.52 2.52 -4.33
CA GLU A 128 18.87 2.11 -2.96
C GLU A 128 18.47 3.15 -1.92
N ALA A 129 18.57 4.43 -2.27
CA ALA A 129 18.26 5.53 -1.35
C ALA A 129 16.77 5.75 -1.15
N TYR A 130 15.96 5.67 -2.20
CA TYR A 130 14.59 6.20 -2.18
C TYR A 130 13.50 5.21 -2.56
N VAL A 131 13.82 4.05 -3.11
CA VAL A 131 12.80 3.08 -3.52
C VAL A 131 12.55 2.06 -2.43
N GLN A 132 11.29 1.93 -2.04
CA GLN A 132 10.84 0.97 -1.05
C GLN A 132 10.48 -0.38 -1.67
N LYS A 133 9.80 -0.34 -2.81
CA LYS A 133 9.25 -1.52 -3.46
C LYS A 133 9.23 -1.33 -4.96
N MET A 134 9.58 -2.38 -5.69
CA MET A 134 9.42 -2.43 -7.14
C MET A 134 8.78 -3.74 -7.54
N VAL A 135 7.73 -3.66 -8.36
CA VAL A 135 7.04 -4.81 -8.92
C VAL A 135 6.86 -4.58 -10.41
N LYS A 136 7.02 -5.61 -11.20
CA LYS A 136 6.66 -5.62 -12.61
C LYS A 136 5.92 -6.90 -12.97
N VAL A 137 4.90 -6.77 -13.79
CA VAL A 137 4.13 -7.88 -14.32
C VAL A 137 3.99 -7.71 -15.83
N PHE A 138 4.35 -8.73 -16.57
CA PHE A 138 4.23 -8.73 -18.02
C PHE A 138 3.78 -10.12 -18.49
N ASN A 139 2.51 -10.23 -18.82
CA ASN A 139 1.92 -11.44 -19.38
C ASN A 139 0.79 -11.06 -20.36
N GLU A 140 0.04 -12.03 -20.78
CA GLU A 140 -1.02 -11.83 -21.75
C GLU A 140 -2.12 -10.86 -21.28
N HIS A 141 -2.43 -10.88 -19.99
CA HIS A 141 -3.54 -10.11 -19.42
C HIS A 141 -3.09 -8.86 -18.67
N ASP A 142 -1.90 -8.91 -18.07
CA ASP A 142 -1.41 -7.87 -17.19
C ASP A 142 -0.06 -7.35 -17.65
N ARG A 143 0.02 -6.04 -17.88
CA ARG A 143 1.26 -5.32 -18.23
C ARG A 143 1.31 -4.05 -17.40
N TRP A 144 2.02 -4.14 -16.29
CA TRP A 144 2.11 -3.00 -15.38
C TRP A 144 3.35 -3.10 -14.50
N SER A 145 3.74 -1.97 -13.94
CA SER A 145 4.77 -1.91 -12.91
C SER A 145 4.36 -0.97 -11.78
N LEU A 146 4.97 -1.16 -10.63
CA LEU A 146 4.80 -0.32 -9.47
C LEU A 146 6.16 0.03 -8.90
N ILE A 147 6.39 1.31 -8.65
CA ILE A 147 7.56 1.81 -7.92
C ILE A 147 7.02 2.60 -6.73
N SER A 148 7.24 2.08 -5.53
CA SER A 148 6.89 2.76 -4.28
C SER A 148 8.11 3.46 -3.72
N LEU A 149 7.94 4.72 -3.34
CA LEU A 149 9.00 5.53 -2.77
C LEU A 149 9.04 5.37 -1.26
N SER A 150 10.26 5.44 -0.70
CA SER A 150 10.45 5.21 0.73
C SER A 150 9.91 6.35 1.56
N ASN A 151 9.21 6.00 2.62
CA ASN A 151 8.77 6.95 3.60
C ASN A 151 8.63 6.28 4.96
N ASN A 152 9.43 6.71 5.91
CA ASN A 152 9.35 6.22 7.28
C ASN A 152 8.28 7.02 8.03
N ARG A 153 7.16 6.37 8.33
CA ARG A 153 6.09 6.91 9.20
C ARG A 153 5.27 8.07 8.60
N ALA A 154 5.30 8.25 7.29
CA ALA A 154 4.48 9.24 6.61
C ALA A 154 3.80 8.62 5.38
N LYS A 155 3.10 9.44 4.62
CA LYS A 155 2.40 8.98 3.41
C LYS A 155 3.38 8.37 2.41
N THR A 156 3.08 7.18 1.92
CA THR A 156 3.85 6.54 0.86
C THR A 156 3.41 7.07 -0.50
N VAL A 157 4.35 7.14 -1.43
CA VAL A 157 4.07 7.53 -2.80
C VAL A 157 4.31 6.32 -3.70
N GLY A 158 3.25 5.84 -4.32
CA GLY A 158 3.32 4.76 -5.29
C GLY A 158 3.10 5.29 -6.70
N LEU A 159 4.02 4.98 -7.61
CA LEU A 159 3.91 5.29 -9.02
C LEU A 159 3.64 3.99 -9.78
N ARG A 160 2.47 3.91 -10.36
CA ARG A 160 2.01 2.74 -11.09
C ARG A 160 1.94 3.06 -12.58
N PHE A 161 2.51 2.21 -13.40
CA PHE A 161 2.54 2.35 -14.85
C PHE A 161 1.78 1.19 -15.46
N VAL A 162 0.63 1.46 -16.05
CA VAL A 162 -0.33 0.44 -16.45
C VAL A 162 -0.63 0.53 -17.95
N SER A 163 -0.33 -0.54 -18.66
CA SER A 163 -0.80 -0.74 -20.03
C SER A 163 -2.08 -1.59 -20.06
N SER A 164 -2.08 -2.67 -19.28
CA SER A 164 -3.25 -3.47 -19.04
C SER A 164 -3.23 -4.04 -17.63
N LEU A 165 -4.36 -4.03 -16.98
CA LEU A 165 -4.52 -4.53 -15.61
C LEU A 165 -5.90 -5.19 -15.51
N ARG A 166 -5.91 -6.50 -15.34
CA ARG A 166 -7.14 -7.28 -15.26
C ARG A 166 -7.95 -6.95 -14.02
N ARG A 167 -7.27 -6.77 -12.88
CA ARG A 167 -7.89 -6.47 -11.59
C ARG A 167 -7.51 -5.08 -11.13
N GLN A 168 -8.50 -4.21 -10.96
CA GLN A 168 -8.29 -2.81 -10.61
C GLN A 168 -8.69 -2.45 -9.19
N PHE A 169 -9.54 -3.26 -8.55
CA PHE A 169 -10.01 -3.05 -7.17
C PHE A 169 -10.42 -4.36 -6.52
N GLU A 170 -10.48 -4.38 -5.19
CA GLU A 170 -10.97 -5.53 -4.41
C GLU A 170 -12.38 -5.28 -3.86
N PHE A 171 -12.62 -4.08 -3.35
CA PHE A 171 -13.90 -3.68 -2.77
C PHE A 171 -14.38 -2.36 -3.37
N SER A 172 -15.70 -2.12 -3.35
CA SER A 172 -16.29 -0.90 -3.92
C SER A 172 -15.68 0.38 -3.35
N VAL A 173 -15.27 0.38 -2.09
CA VAL A 173 -14.69 1.56 -1.41
C VAL A 173 -13.29 1.92 -1.92
N ASP A 174 -12.60 1.03 -2.60
CA ASP A 174 -11.31 1.29 -3.22
C ASP A 174 -11.36 1.34 -4.76
N SER A 175 -12.55 1.42 -5.31
CA SER A 175 -12.80 1.36 -6.75
C SER A 175 -12.76 2.70 -7.47
N PHE A 176 -12.51 3.78 -6.76
CA PHE A 176 -12.55 5.13 -7.33
C PHE A 176 -11.20 5.53 -7.92
N GLN A 177 -11.27 6.24 -9.04
CA GLN A 177 -10.13 6.87 -9.68
C GLN A 177 -10.50 8.31 -10.06
N ILE A 178 -9.60 9.26 -9.80
CA ILE A 178 -9.76 10.64 -10.25
C ILE A 178 -8.84 10.86 -11.44
N ILE A 179 -9.41 11.29 -12.54
CA ILE A 179 -8.71 11.50 -13.80
C ILE A 179 -8.07 12.89 -13.74
N LEU A 180 -6.75 12.93 -13.57
CA LEU A 180 -5.98 14.18 -13.49
C LEU A 180 -5.65 14.73 -14.87
N ASP A 181 -5.31 13.84 -15.79
CA ASP A 181 -4.99 14.15 -17.18
C ASP A 181 -5.63 13.08 -18.06
N PRO A 182 -6.68 13.43 -18.80
CA PRO A 182 -7.35 12.50 -19.70
C PRO A 182 -6.65 12.35 -21.07
N GLY A 183 -5.53 13.03 -21.28
CA GLY A 183 -4.84 13.09 -22.58
C GLY A 183 -5.40 14.14 -23.52
N GLU A 184 -6.54 14.72 -23.22
CA GLU A 184 -7.17 15.80 -23.99
C GLU A 184 -7.58 16.95 -23.04
N PRO A 185 -7.56 18.22 -23.50
CA PRO A 185 -7.97 19.34 -22.65
C PRO A 185 -9.43 19.22 -22.25
N THR A 186 -9.70 19.26 -20.95
CA THR A 186 -11.06 19.27 -20.39
C THR A 186 -11.24 20.45 -19.44
N ILE A 187 -12.49 20.89 -19.32
CA ILE A 187 -12.86 21.99 -18.43
C ILE A 187 -13.18 21.47 -17.02
N THR A 188 -13.58 20.20 -16.94
CA THR A 188 -14.02 19.58 -15.69
C THR A 188 -13.14 18.40 -15.33
N VAL A 189 -12.95 18.19 -14.03
CA VAL A 189 -12.26 17.01 -13.51
C VAL A 189 -13.31 15.92 -13.23
N GLU A 190 -13.06 14.73 -13.73
CA GLU A 190 -13.94 13.59 -13.58
C GLU A 190 -13.35 12.52 -12.67
N ALA A 191 -14.22 11.84 -11.94
CA ALA A 191 -13.93 10.59 -11.27
C ALA A 191 -14.61 9.43 -12.00
N GLU A 192 -13.95 8.29 -12.02
CA GLU A 192 -14.49 7.03 -12.54
C GLU A 192 -14.58 5.99 -11.43
N CYS A 193 -15.66 5.22 -11.42
CA CYS A 193 -15.86 4.13 -10.48
C CYS A 193 -15.69 2.79 -11.17
N MET A 194 -14.66 2.04 -10.81
CA MET A 194 -14.39 0.72 -11.38
C MET A 194 -15.38 -0.36 -10.90
N TYR A 195 -16.08 -0.09 -9.82
CA TYR A 195 -17.17 -0.95 -9.34
C TYR A 195 -18.38 -0.96 -10.30
N GLY A 196 -18.61 0.14 -11.02
CA GLY A 196 -19.66 0.29 -12.01
C GLY A 196 -20.59 1.45 -11.69
N ASP A 197 -21.50 1.30 -10.75
CA ASP A 197 -22.39 2.39 -10.34
C ASP A 197 -21.68 3.31 -9.32
N PHE A 198 -21.43 4.55 -9.73
CA PHE A 198 -20.73 5.53 -8.91
C PHE A 198 -21.51 5.85 -7.62
N ASN A 199 -22.81 6.05 -7.74
CA ASN A 199 -23.64 6.42 -6.58
C ASN A 199 -23.74 5.28 -5.57
N GLN A 200 -23.83 4.04 -6.03
CA GLN A 200 -23.82 2.86 -5.17
C GLN A 200 -22.50 2.73 -4.41
N ALA A 201 -21.38 2.87 -5.10
CA ALA A 201 -20.07 2.82 -4.46
C ALA A 201 -19.86 3.98 -3.47
N MET A 202 -20.35 5.17 -3.79
CA MET A 202 -20.35 6.32 -2.86
C MET A 202 -21.19 6.06 -1.63
N ASP A 203 -22.33 5.40 -1.79
CA ASP A 203 -23.18 5.00 -0.68
C ASP A 203 -22.47 4.00 0.24
N HIS A 204 -21.80 3.00 -0.34
CA HIS A 204 -20.96 2.08 0.41
C HIS A 204 -19.86 2.81 1.20
N LEU A 205 -19.22 3.78 0.58
CA LEU A 205 -18.15 4.53 1.23
C LEU A 205 -18.68 5.39 2.39
N ARG A 206 -19.79 6.12 2.18
CA ARG A 206 -20.41 6.97 3.21
C ARG A 206 -20.96 6.17 4.39
N ASN A 207 -21.55 5.02 4.11
CA ASN A 207 -22.14 4.14 5.12
C ASN A 207 -21.17 3.09 5.66
N ARG A 208 -19.93 3.13 5.23
CA ARG A 208 -18.88 2.20 5.65
C ARG A 208 -19.26 0.74 5.41
N LEU A 209 -19.63 0.43 4.17
CA LEU A 209 -20.02 -0.91 3.75
C LEU A 209 -18.93 -1.56 2.90
N ILE A 210 -18.79 -2.87 3.05
CA ILE A 210 -17.86 -3.70 2.29
C ILE A 210 -18.66 -4.47 1.25
N ALA A 211 -18.36 -4.24 -0.03
CA ALA A 211 -19.02 -4.92 -1.14
C ALA A 211 -18.01 -5.19 -2.25
N THR A 212 -18.23 -6.26 -3.00
CA THR A 212 -17.48 -6.60 -4.20
C THR A 212 -18.39 -7.28 -5.22
N HIS A 213 -18.10 -7.07 -6.51
CA HIS A 213 -18.81 -7.77 -7.60
C HIS A 213 -18.11 -9.06 -8.03
N ASN A 214 -16.80 -9.10 -7.85
CA ASN A 214 -15.96 -10.18 -8.40
C ASN A 214 -15.15 -10.84 -7.29
N PRO A 215 -15.79 -11.55 -6.34
CA PRO A 215 -15.06 -12.20 -5.26
C PRO A 215 -14.00 -13.17 -5.74
N GLU A 216 -14.21 -13.80 -6.90
CA GLU A 216 -13.27 -14.74 -7.51
C GLU A 216 -11.96 -14.08 -7.97
N GLU A 217 -11.95 -12.77 -8.13
CA GLU A 217 -10.74 -12.03 -8.50
C GLU A 217 -9.94 -11.54 -7.30
N ILE A 218 -10.48 -11.66 -6.09
CA ILE A 218 -9.77 -11.28 -4.87
C ILE A 218 -8.58 -12.22 -4.67
N ARG A 219 -7.41 -11.63 -4.46
CA ARG A 219 -6.17 -12.35 -4.15
C ARG A 219 -5.98 -12.48 -2.64
N GLY A 220 -4.92 -13.19 -2.22
CA GLY A 220 -4.66 -13.43 -0.80
C GLY A 220 -4.54 -12.18 0.06
N GLY A 221 -4.05 -11.08 -0.52
CA GLY A 221 -4.02 -9.78 0.13
C GLY A 221 -5.39 -9.16 0.43
N GLY A 222 -6.44 -9.63 -0.21
CA GLY A 222 -7.81 -9.16 0.04
C GLY A 222 -8.30 -9.46 1.45
N LEU A 223 -7.90 -10.58 2.03
CA LEU A 223 -8.20 -10.90 3.43
C LEU A 223 -7.61 -9.87 4.39
N LEU A 224 -6.39 -9.44 4.14
CA LEU A 224 -5.72 -8.43 4.98
C LEU A 224 -6.44 -7.10 4.90
N LYS A 225 -6.83 -6.68 3.72
CA LYS A 225 -7.59 -5.45 3.51
C LYS A 225 -8.99 -5.53 4.11
N TYR A 226 -9.67 -6.66 3.97
CA TYR A 226 -10.97 -6.89 4.56
C TYR A 226 -10.94 -6.74 6.09
N SER A 227 -9.94 -7.33 6.73
CA SER A 227 -9.76 -7.23 8.19
C SER A 227 -9.46 -5.79 8.63
N ASP A 228 -8.72 -5.03 7.82
CA ASP A 228 -8.46 -3.61 8.06
C ASP A 228 -9.76 -2.79 7.98
N LEU A 229 -10.57 -3.03 6.98
CA LEU A 229 -11.88 -2.38 6.87
C LEU A 229 -12.77 -2.68 8.09
N LEU A 230 -12.80 -3.93 8.55
CA LEU A 230 -13.56 -4.31 9.73
C LEU A 230 -13.10 -3.56 10.99
N VAL A 231 -11.79 -3.44 11.18
CA VAL A 231 -11.25 -2.75 12.36
C VAL A 231 -11.51 -1.24 12.32
N ARG A 232 -11.78 -0.70 11.15
CA ARG A 232 -12.18 0.72 10.94
C ARG A 232 -13.68 0.94 10.94
N ASN A 233 -14.43 -0.03 11.48
CA ASN A 233 -15.88 -0.01 11.60
C ASN A 233 -16.65 -0.07 10.28
N PHE A 234 -16.03 -0.61 9.24
CA PHE A 234 -16.76 -1.03 8.06
C PHE A 234 -17.45 -2.36 8.33
N ARG A 235 -18.57 -2.58 7.69
CA ARG A 235 -19.34 -3.82 7.81
C ARG A 235 -19.74 -4.33 6.43
N PRO A 236 -19.94 -5.64 6.26
CA PRO A 236 -20.44 -6.19 5.01
C PRO A 236 -21.77 -5.58 4.59
N ALA A 237 -21.88 -5.26 3.29
CA ALA A 237 -23.12 -4.75 2.72
C ALA A 237 -24.22 -5.82 2.67
N SER A 238 -23.84 -7.09 2.61
CA SER A 238 -24.75 -8.23 2.60
C SER A 238 -24.35 -9.23 3.67
N GLU A 239 -25.17 -9.38 4.68
CA GLU A 239 -24.97 -10.38 5.77
C GLU A 239 -25.14 -11.81 5.27
N THR A 240 -25.91 -12.02 4.24
CA THR A 240 -26.14 -13.36 3.66
C THR A 240 -24.95 -13.87 2.85
N GLU A 241 -24.23 -12.98 2.18
CA GLU A 241 -23.10 -13.32 1.32
C GLU A 241 -21.76 -13.33 2.06
N ILE A 242 -21.71 -12.73 3.25
CA ILE A 242 -20.44 -12.51 3.94
C ILE A 242 -19.71 -13.80 4.28
N LYS A 243 -20.41 -14.83 4.71
CA LYS A 243 -19.79 -16.11 5.06
C LYS A 243 -19.11 -16.77 3.86
N SER A 244 -19.73 -16.67 2.69
CA SER A 244 -19.15 -17.15 1.44
C SER A 244 -17.93 -16.32 1.05
N LEU A 245 -18.01 -15.01 1.18
CA LEU A 245 -16.91 -14.09 0.87
C LEU A 245 -15.72 -14.32 1.82
N GLU A 246 -15.93 -14.41 3.11
CA GLU A 246 -14.87 -14.66 4.08
C GLU A 246 -14.20 -16.02 3.83
N ARG A 247 -14.98 -17.04 3.56
CA ARG A 247 -14.47 -18.37 3.18
C ARG A 247 -13.59 -18.30 1.94
N TYR A 248 -14.04 -17.58 0.92
CA TYR A 248 -13.29 -17.40 -0.32
C TYR A 248 -11.96 -16.67 -0.07
N MET A 249 -11.99 -15.56 0.65
CA MET A 249 -10.80 -14.79 0.97
C MET A 249 -9.80 -15.57 1.82
N CYS A 250 -10.27 -16.33 2.80
CA CYS A 250 -9.41 -17.19 3.62
C CYS A 250 -8.78 -18.30 2.78
N SER A 251 -9.55 -18.96 1.93
CA SER A 251 -9.02 -19.99 1.01
C SER A 251 -7.93 -19.40 0.10
N ARG A 252 -8.18 -18.24 -0.44
CA ARG A 252 -7.23 -17.58 -1.33
C ARG A 252 -5.95 -17.16 -0.62
N PHE A 253 -6.06 -16.70 0.62
CA PHE A 253 -4.90 -16.37 1.45
C PHE A 253 -3.98 -17.58 1.64
N PHE A 254 -4.55 -18.76 1.97
CA PHE A 254 -3.77 -19.97 2.16
C PHE A 254 -3.22 -20.55 0.85
N ILE A 255 -3.91 -20.36 -0.25
CA ILE A 255 -3.42 -20.77 -1.58
C ILE A 255 -2.25 -19.89 -2.02
N ASP A 256 -2.38 -18.58 -1.90
CA ASP A 256 -1.36 -17.63 -2.32
C ASP A 256 -0.15 -17.61 -1.35
N PHE A 257 -0.37 -17.92 -0.07
CA PHE A 257 0.66 -17.96 0.98
C PHE A 257 0.60 -19.28 1.74
N PRO A 258 1.12 -20.36 1.15
CA PRO A 258 1.00 -21.69 1.76
C PRO A 258 1.92 -21.91 2.96
N ASP A 259 3.00 -21.17 3.07
CA ASP A 259 3.94 -21.26 4.17
C ASP A 259 3.64 -20.22 5.26
N VAL A 260 3.66 -20.68 6.53
CA VAL A 260 3.35 -19.82 7.67
C VAL A 260 4.34 -18.66 7.82
N GLY A 261 5.60 -18.86 7.47
CA GLY A 261 6.61 -17.80 7.47
C GLY A 261 6.31 -16.73 6.42
N GLU A 262 5.85 -17.15 5.26
CA GLU A 262 5.42 -16.22 4.21
C GLU A 262 4.15 -15.45 4.63
N GLN A 263 3.19 -16.12 5.24
CA GLN A 263 2.01 -15.48 5.81
C GLN A 263 2.39 -14.40 6.82
N GLN A 264 3.32 -14.71 7.71
CA GLN A 264 3.83 -13.77 8.70
C GLN A 264 4.47 -12.55 8.06
N ARG A 265 5.32 -12.74 7.06
CA ARG A 265 5.95 -11.64 6.31
C ARG A 265 4.91 -10.72 5.68
N LYS A 266 3.88 -11.29 5.07
CA LYS A 266 2.80 -10.52 4.43
C LYS A 266 2.00 -9.72 5.44
N ILE A 267 1.67 -10.30 6.59
CA ILE A 267 0.95 -9.62 7.65
C ILE A 267 1.79 -8.50 8.25
N GLU A 268 3.06 -8.75 8.55
CA GLU A 268 3.96 -7.73 9.10
C GLU A 268 4.17 -6.57 8.12
N ALA A 269 4.35 -6.87 6.83
CA ALA A 269 4.47 -5.83 5.81
C ALA A 269 3.19 -4.98 5.72
N TYR A 270 2.04 -5.61 5.82
CA TYR A 270 0.75 -4.90 5.84
C TYR A 270 0.65 -3.96 7.04
N LEU A 271 1.01 -4.43 8.23
CA LEU A 271 1.01 -3.63 9.46
C LEU A 271 1.93 -2.41 9.33
N GLN A 272 3.12 -2.59 8.79
CA GLN A 272 4.09 -1.50 8.62
C GLN A 272 3.59 -0.43 7.65
N CYS A 273 2.86 -0.82 6.62
CA CYS A 273 2.38 0.11 5.60
C CYS A 273 1.07 0.82 5.96
N HIS A 274 0.22 0.19 6.76
CA HIS A 274 -1.15 0.66 6.98
C HIS A 274 -1.44 1.15 8.39
N PHE A 275 -0.61 0.80 9.37
CA PHE A 275 -0.78 1.18 10.77
C PHE A 275 0.41 1.99 11.24
N ILE A 276 0.42 3.26 10.87
CA ILE A 276 1.49 4.22 11.16
C ILE A 276 0.95 5.39 11.99
N GLY A 277 1.84 6.02 12.75
CA GLY A 277 1.49 7.17 13.58
C GLY A 277 0.49 6.82 14.66
N SER A 278 -0.59 7.57 14.76
CA SER A 278 -1.66 7.36 15.75
C SER A 278 -2.39 6.02 15.57
N GLU A 279 -2.28 5.39 14.41
CA GLU A 279 -2.93 4.13 14.12
C GLU A 279 -2.15 2.90 14.58
N GLU A 280 -0.93 3.07 15.03
CA GLU A 280 -0.15 1.97 15.62
C GLU A 280 -0.87 1.29 16.78
N THR A 281 -1.68 2.02 17.52
CA THR A 281 -2.50 1.48 18.61
C THR A 281 -3.55 0.47 18.15
N SER A 282 -3.92 0.50 16.88
CA SER A 282 -4.91 -0.41 16.29
C SER A 282 -4.34 -1.71 15.76
N LYS A 283 -3.03 -1.91 15.79
CA LYS A 283 -2.37 -3.13 15.28
C LYS A 283 -2.86 -4.38 15.99
N TYR A 284 -3.01 -4.32 17.30
CA TYR A 284 -3.50 -5.46 18.08
C TYR A 284 -4.93 -5.83 17.67
N ASP A 285 -5.82 -4.86 17.60
CA ASP A 285 -7.20 -5.09 17.20
C ASP A 285 -7.31 -5.63 15.78
N TYR A 286 -6.47 -5.14 14.88
CA TYR A 286 -6.37 -5.66 13.52
C TYR A 286 -5.98 -7.14 13.50
N LEU A 287 -4.93 -7.51 14.22
CA LEU A 287 -4.46 -8.89 14.28
C LEU A 287 -5.51 -9.82 14.88
N MET A 288 -6.17 -9.39 15.95
CA MET A 288 -7.24 -10.18 16.56
C MET A 288 -8.48 -10.30 15.66
N THR A 289 -8.78 -9.27 14.88
CA THR A 289 -9.85 -9.32 13.88
C THR A 289 -9.50 -10.29 12.75
N LEU A 290 -8.30 -10.22 12.21
CA LEU A 290 -7.80 -11.16 11.20
C LEU A 290 -7.86 -12.60 11.72
N ARG A 291 -7.41 -12.83 12.95
CA ARG A 291 -7.45 -14.13 13.60
C ARG A 291 -8.89 -14.65 13.71
N ARG A 292 -9.81 -13.82 14.13
CA ARG A 292 -11.23 -14.17 14.26
C ARG A 292 -11.83 -14.55 12.92
N VAL A 293 -11.58 -13.79 11.86
CA VAL A 293 -12.10 -14.09 10.52
C VAL A 293 -11.59 -15.45 10.03
N ILE A 294 -10.32 -15.76 10.23
CA ILE A 294 -9.75 -17.05 9.85
C ILE A 294 -10.34 -18.18 10.71
N ASP A 295 -10.46 -17.97 12.01
CA ASP A 295 -10.96 -18.98 12.95
C ASP A 295 -12.42 -19.33 12.68
N GLU A 296 -13.25 -18.37 12.39
CA GLU A 296 -14.67 -18.56 12.10
C GLU A 296 -14.95 -19.04 10.67
N SER A 297 -13.96 -18.97 9.79
CA SER A 297 -14.13 -19.39 8.40
C SER A 297 -14.18 -20.91 8.25
N THR A 298 -15.13 -21.38 7.44
CA THR A 298 -15.27 -22.80 7.12
C THR A 298 -14.38 -23.20 5.93
N VAL A 299 -13.08 -22.95 6.04
CA VAL A 299 -12.13 -23.32 4.99
C VAL A 299 -11.79 -24.79 5.07
N CYS A 300 -11.71 -25.46 3.92
CA CYS A 300 -11.18 -26.82 3.81
C CYS A 300 -9.66 -26.86 4.00
N LEU A 301 -9.21 -26.65 5.22
CA LEU A 301 -7.81 -26.78 5.59
C LEU A 301 -7.64 -27.89 6.62
N MET A 302 -6.51 -28.54 6.59
CA MET A 302 -6.08 -29.40 7.67
C MET A 302 -6.08 -28.58 8.97
N GLY A 303 -6.70 -29.11 10.01
CA GLY A 303 -6.78 -28.41 11.29
C GLY A 303 -5.44 -27.97 11.85
N HIS A 304 -4.38 -28.69 11.49
CA HIS A 304 -3.01 -28.36 11.84
C HIS A 304 -2.53 -27.06 11.20
N GLU A 305 -2.70 -26.89 9.89
CA GLU A 305 -2.28 -25.68 9.17
C GLU A 305 -3.00 -24.44 9.67
N ARG A 306 -4.28 -24.57 9.90
CA ARG A 306 -5.10 -23.48 10.46
C ARG A 306 -4.63 -23.08 11.85
N ARG A 307 -4.33 -24.05 12.72
CA ARG A 307 -3.81 -23.78 14.07
C ARG A 307 -2.45 -23.09 14.02
N GLN A 308 -1.57 -23.50 13.12
CA GLN A 308 -0.27 -22.83 12.95
C GLN A 308 -0.44 -21.34 12.60
N THR A 309 -1.33 -21.04 11.67
CA THR A 309 -1.61 -19.65 11.28
C THR A 309 -2.23 -18.87 12.42
N LEU A 310 -3.22 -19.42 13.13
CA LEU A 310 -3.85 -18.77 14.28
C LEU A 310 -2.84 -18.51 15.41
N ASN A 311 -1.95 -19.46 15.68
CA ASN A 311 -0.90 -19.30 16.69
C ASN A 311 0.11 -18.23 16.29
N MET A 312 0.51 -18.20 15.03
CA MET A 312 1.41 -17.18 14.51
C MET A 312 0.81 -15.77 14.68
N ILE A 313 -0.46 -15.59 14.33
CA ILE A 313 -1.14 -14.31 14.49
C ILE A 313 -1.24 -13.91 15.97
N THR A 314 -1.53 -14.87 16.85
CA THR A 314 -1.55 -14.64 18.30
C THR A 314 -0.20 -14.16 18.82
N VAL A 315 0.90 -14.78 18.39
CA VAL A 315 2.26 -14.35 18.75
C VAL A 315 2.55 -12.94 18.28
N LEU A 316 2.17 -12.61 17.05
CA LEU A 316 2.32 -11.25 16.53
C LEU A 316 1.50 -10.23 17.35
N ALA A 317 0.27 -10.58 17.70
CA ALA A 317 -0.60 -9.72 18.50
C ALA A 317 -0.02 -9.46 19.89
N LEU A 318 0.50 -10.50 20.55
CA LEU A 318 1.13 -10.37 21.85
C LEU A 318 2.42 -9.55 21.79
N ARG A 319 3.20 -9.70 20.73
CA ARG A 319 4.40 -8.88 20.49
C ARG A 319 4.04 -7.41 20.36
N VAL A 320 3.06 -7.09 19.53
CA VAL A 320 2.57 -5.72 19.34
C VAL A 320 2.07 -5.13 20.67
N LEU A 321 1.29 -5.90 21.41
CA LEU A 321 0.78 -5.47 22.72
C LEU A 321 1.90 -5.21 23.72
N GLY A 322 2.91 -6.06 23.74
CA GLY A 322 4.11 -5.89 24.57
C GLY A 322 4.89 -4.62 24.22
N GLU A 323 5.10 -4.36 22.95
CA GLU A 323 5.77 -3.15 22.48
C GLU A 323 5.01 -1.87 22.87
N GLN A 324 3.69 -1.88 22.73
CA GLN A 324 2.85 -0.74 23.10
C GLN A 324 2.85 -0.44 24.60
N ASN A 325 2.91 -1.46 25.43
CA ASN A 325 2.87 -1.32 26.88
C ASN A 325 4.24 -1.10 27.52
N ALA A 326 5.32 -1.48 26.84
CA ALA A 326 6.67 -1.43 27.38
C ALA A 326 7.30 -0.03 27.30
N ILE A 327 6.91 0.78 26.33
CA ILE A 327 7.59 2.03 25.99
C ILE A 327 7.41 3.15 27.03
N PRO A 328 6.25 3.37 27.66
CA PRO A 328 6.06 4.62 28.40
C PRO A 328 6.64 4.67 29.82
N ASN A 329 6.94 3.56 30.47
CA ASN A 329 7.00 3.59 31.94
C ASN A 329 8.23 2.97 32.59
N THR A 330 9.24 2.59 31.83
CA THR A 330 10.33 1.86 32.48
C THR A 330 11.69 2.41 32.08
N ALA A 331 12.26 3.14 33.01
CA ALA A 331 13.68 3.42 33.00
C ALA A 331 14.55 2.14 32.93
N ASN A 332 13.93 0.98 33.10
CA ASN A 332 14.59 -0.33 33.14
C ASN A 332 14.26 -1.21 31.90
N VAL A 333 13.60 -0.69 30.92
CA VAL A 333 13.37 -1.45 29.68
C VAL A 333 14.66 -1.58 28.91
N THR A 334 15.03 -2.81 28.62
CA THR A 334 16.17 -3.11 27.77
C THR A 334 15.68 -3.23 26.34
N CYS A 335 16.25 -2.41 25.48
CA CYS A 335 15.91 -2.39 24.06
C CYS A 335 16.90 -3.24 23.29
N PHE A 336 16.42 -4.18 22.52
CA PHE A 336 17.24 -5.06 21.71
C PHE A 336 16.96 -4.85 20.24
N TYR A 337 18.01 -4.68 19.52
CA TYR A 337 17.97 -4.73 18.07
C TYR A 337 18.06 -6.19 17.65
N GLN A 338 16.97 -6.69 17.15
CA GLN A 338 16.92 -8.06 16.66
C GLN A 338 16.49 -8.06 15.19
N PRO A 339 17.41 -8.33 14.27
CA PRO A 339 17.02 -8.54 12.89
C PRO A 339 16.15 -9.80 12.82
N ALA A 340 14.94 -9.63 12.38
CA ALA A 340 14.09 -10.78 12.14
C ALA A 340 14.68 -11.59 10.98
N PRO A 341 14.98 -12.86 11.17
CA PRO A 341 15.66 -13.66 10.13
C PRO A 341 14.94 -13.64 8.79
N TYR A 342 13.63 -13.60 8.81
CA TYR A 342 12.82 -13.54 7.59
C TYR A 342 12.88 -12.17 6.90
N MET A 343 13.36 -11.13 7.58
CA MET A 343 13.51 -9.80 6.97
C MET A 343 14.79 -9.68 6.14
N THR A 344 15.69 -10.62 6.27
CA THR A 344 16.94 -10.65 5.50
C THR A 344 16.85 -11.51 4.26
N GLU A 345 15.72 -12.12 4.01
CA GLU A 345 15.50 -13.00 2.88
C GLU A 345 15.53 -12.27 1.53
N PRO A 346 15.88 -12.97 0.46
CA PRO A 346 15.99 -12.39 -0.88
C PRO A 346 14.75 -11.69 -1.41
N ILE A 347 13.61 -11.90 -0.78
CA ILE A 347 12.37 -11.20 -1.13
C ILE A 347 12.56 -9.69 -1.11
N TYR A 348 13.43 -9.19 -0.26
CA TYR A 348 13.74 -7.77 -0.21
C TYR A 348 14.47 -7.29 -1.44
N ASN A 349 15.25 -8.16 -2.02
CA ASN A 349 15.95 -7.87 -3.27
C ASN A 349 14.98 -7.66 -4.41
N SER A 350 13.82 -8.29 -4.34
CA SER A 350 12.80 -8.19 -5.37
C SER A 350 11.89 -6.99 -5.21
N TYR A 351 11.49 -6.67 -3.98
CA TYR A 351 10.40 -5.73 -3.76
C TYR A 351 10.60 -4.75 -2.62
N PHE A 352 11.34 -5.12 -1.58
CA PHE A 352 11.50 -4.31 -0.39
C PHE A 352 12.94 -3.92 -0.19
N ILE A 353 13.17 -2.64 -0.11
CA ILE A 353 14.48 -2.07 0.15
C ILE A 353 14.47 -1.32 1.48
N THR A 354 13.31 -1.20 2.07
CA THR A 354 13.09 -0.35 3.23
C THR A 354 13.60 -0.90 4.53
N GLN A 355 13.90 -2.15 4.58
CA GLN A 355 14.26 -2.77 5.85
C GLN A 355 15.74 -2.53 6.17
N ALA A 356 16.16 -1.31 5.99
CA ALA A 356 17.51 -0.89 6.35
C ALA A 356 17.79 -1.04 7.85
N GLN A 357 16.75 -0.98 8.66
CA GLN A 357 16.85 -1.16 10.10
C GLN A 357 15.79 -2.15 10.57
N PRO A 358 16.18 -3.28 11.11
CA PRO A 358 15.26 -4.16 11.82
C PRO A 358 14.61 -3.44 12.98
N PRO A 359 13.41 -3.86 13.38
CA PRO A 359 12.74 -3.24 14.49
C PRO A 359 13.51 -3.46 15.79
N LEU A 360 13.46 -2.46 16.65
CA LEU A 360 13.90 -2.60 18.02
C LEU A 360 12.85 -3.38 18.78
N VAL A 361 13.29 -4.43 19.48
CA VAL A 361 12.44 -5.24 20.32
C VAL A 361 12.68 -4.86 21.76
N TYR A 362 11.63 -4.52 22.47
CA TYR A 362 11.68 -4.17 23.88
C TYR A 362 11.32 -5.37 24.75
N HIS A 363 12.20 -5.67 25.68
CA HIS A 363 11.99 -6.72 26.66
C HIS A 363 11.90 -6.09 28.05
N PRO A 364 10.73 -6.14 28.68
CA PRO A 364 10.49 -5.38 29.92
C PRO A 364 11.14 -5.99 31.19
N TYR A 365 11.82 -7.09 31.07
CA TYR A 365 12.41 -7.77 32.21
C TYR A 365 13.70 -8.52 31.85
N PRO A 366 14.54 -8.74 32.83
CA PRO A 366 15.88 -9.33 32.66
C PRO A 366 15.88 -10.76 32.09
N LEU A 367 14.77 -11.45 32.14
CA LEU A 367 14.66 -12.82 31.64
C LEU A 367 15.06 -12.94 30.16
N HIS A 368 14.96 -11.86 29.45
CA HIS A 368 15.35 -11.83 28.05
C HIS A 368 16.78 -11.43 27.82
N VAL A 369 17.54 -11.29 28.88
CA VAL A 369 18.93 -10.87 28.79
C VAL A 369 19.74 -11.75 27.85
N HIS A 370 19.54 -13.04 27.92
CA HIS A 370 20.23 -13.95 27.00
C HIS A 370 19.87 -13.76 25.53
N MET A 371 18.71 -13.21 25.25
CA MET A 371 18.32 -12.86 23.88
C MET A 371 19.09 -11.66 23.38
N GLN A 372 19.70 -10.97 24.30
CA GLN A 372 20.40 -9.74 24.03
C GLN A 372 21.82 -9.96 23.57
N THR A 373 22.31 -11.15 23.75
CA THR A 373 23.72 -11.45 23.51
C THR A 373 24.16 -11.16 22.09
N GLY A 374 23.26 -11.20 21.16
CA GLY A 374 23.54 -10.81 19.80
C GLY A 374 23.48 -9.32 19.54
N LEU A 375 23.12 -8.54 20.56
CA LEU A 375 22.78 -7.14 20.39
C LEU A 375 23.73 -6.18 21.09
N VAL A 376 24.57 -6.72 21.90
CA VAL A 376 25.51 -5.92 22.68
C VAL A 376 26.80 -5.71 21.90
#